data_95566d78000dea0617985d4eb2a8b6aa
#
_entry.id   95566d78000dea0617985d4eb2a8b6aa
#
_cell.length_a   1.000
_cell.length_b   1.000
_cell.length_c   1.000
_cell.angle_alpha   90.00
_cell.angle_beta   90.00
_cell.angle_gamma   90.00
#
_symmetry.space_group_name_H-M   'P 1'
#
loop_
_entity.id
_entity.type
_entity.pdbx_description
1 polymer ?
#
loop_
_entity_poly.entity_id
_entity_poly.type
_entity_poly.pdbx_seq_one_letter_code
_entity_poly.pdbx_strand_id
1 'polypeptide(L)'
;MSSRCEVLVIGGGVIGCAIARELAKFKIETGLLEKENDVGSGVSKGNSGVLHTGLYYPKGSLKAKLCVEGRLMFPELAKQLDVPYKFCGKHVIARTEEELEDLEGLRAVGEGNGVEGLTIISGEELKGREPRLDALYALYSSVAGIFPPYLFTIALAENALSNGVKIHVNTRVSAIKQVNSVYKVTTNQGVFYSDIVVNSAGLYADRISAMIGVDNYKLYPCRGEYLILDKNCRDLINSMVYPVPPKIAGVLGVHLTPTLNGNILIGPSEEFINEREDTRTTKEKIRQLIEGAKSLLPSIPLNQVIYGFSAVRSKITPPEEKGSRDFIIREDVENFINLIGMESPGLTSSPAIAKFVVQIIKKKNDLEEKTDFNPIRKRTAPFSEASRKEQASLIKADPVYGEIICRCEHVSKREVLDALDNPISEKTIAAVKYRTRAGMGRCHGGFCLPKMVEILKEEYGVAPGEIKLKNLGSRLFIGETKDLRGNEESGRISVSKC
;
A
#
# COMPACT_ATOMS: atom_id res chain seq x y z
N MET A 1 1.79 30.49 5.59
CA MET A 1 1.18 30.71 4.26
C MET A 1 -0.24 30.18 4.31
N SER A 2 -1.19 30.81 3.62
CA SER A 2 -2.53 30.29 3.45
C SER A 2 -2.74 29.84 2.01
N SER A 3 -3.28 28.66 1.80
CA SER A 3 -3.62 28.11 0.48
C SER A 3 -5.10 27.83 0.41
N ARG A 4 -5.71 27.99 -0.76
CA ARG A 4 -7.12 27.64 -1.01
C ARG A 4 -7.21 26.63 -2.16
N CYS A 5 -8.15 25.72 -2.05
CA CYS A 5 -8.60 24.82 -3.10
C CYS A 5 -10.10 24.55 -2.92
N GLU A 6 -10.76 24.07 -3.96
CA GLU A 6 -12.20 23.74 -3.89
C GLU A 6 -12.41 22.41 -3.17
N VAL A 7 -11.55 21.42 -3.44
CA VAL A 7 -11.57 20.10 -2.77
C VAL A 7 -10.24 19.83 -2.09
N LEU A 8 -10.27 19.49 -0.81
CA LEU A 8 -9.10 19.11 -0.02
C LEU A 8 -9.20 17.66 0.44
N VAL A 9 -8.29 16.81 -0.05
CA VAL A 9 -8.19 15.40 0.35
C VAL A 9 -7.17 15.27 1.48
N ILE A 10 -7.58 14.71 2.61
CA ILE A 10 -6.71 14.47 3.78
C ILE A 10 -6.29 13.00 3.82
N GLY A 11 -5.00 12.75 3.61
CA GLY A 11 -4.37 11.43 3.61
C GLY A 11 -3.93 10.96 2.23
N GLY A 12 -2.62 10.84 2.02
CA GLY A 12 -1.95 10.39 0.79
C GLY A 12 -1.78 8.87 0.70
N GLY A 13 -2.68 8.07 1.30
CA GLY A 13 -2.78 6.64 1.06
C GLY A 13 -3.38 6.33 -0.33
N VAL A 14 -3.46 5.05 -0.68
CA VAL A 14 -3.97 4.61 -2.01
C VAL A 14 -5.35 5.19 -2.32
N ILE A 15 -6.23 5.30 -1.32
CA ILE A 15 -7.59 5.82 -1.51
C ILE A 15 -7.56 7.32 -1.78
N GLY A 16 -6.83 8.10 -0.98
CA GLY A 16 -6.71 9.54 -1.22
C GLY A 16 -6.04 9.87 -2.54
N CYS A 17 -4.98 9.13 -2.92
CA CYS A 17 -4.33 9.29 -4.22
C CYS A 17 -5.26 8.92 -5.39
N ALA A 18 -6.09 7.88 -5.23
CA ALA A 18 -7.09 7.51 -6.25
C ALA A 18 -8.17 8.58 -6.39
N ILE A 19 -8.66 9.14 -5.27
CA ILE A 19 -9.65 10.24 -5.26
C ILE A 19 -9.06 11.48 -5.93
N ALA A 20 -7.83 11.85 -5.55
CA ALA A 20 -7.12 13.01 -6.13
C ALA A 20 -6.97 12.86 -7.66
N ARG A 21 -6.57 11.66 -8.13
CA ARG A 21 -6.50 11.38 -9.58
C ARG A 21 -7.87 11.41 -10.26
N GLU A 22 -8.92 10.92 -9.62
CA GLU A 22 -10.26 10.94 -10.21
C GLU A 22 -10.79 12.37 -10.31
N LEU A 23 -10.56 13.21 -9.28
CA LEU A 23 -10.88 14.65 -9.29
C LEU A 23 -10.09 15.42 -10.34
N ALA A 24 -8.84 15.01 -10.60
CA ALA A 24 -7.99 15.65 -11.61
C ALA A 24 -8.56 15.63 -13.03
N LYS A 25 -9.56 14.80 -13.30
CA LYS A 25 -10.29 14.75 -14.57
C LYS A 25 -11.22 15.97 -14.78
N PHE A 26 -11.47 16.74 -13.73
CA PHE A 26 -12.44 17.84 -13.74
C PHE A 26 -11.74 19.18 -13.54
N LYS A 27 -12.38 20.25 -14.00
CA LYS A 27 -11.96 21.65 -13.78
C LYS A 27 -12.27 22.08 -12.35
N ILE A 28 -11.59 21.45 -11.39
CA ILE A 28 -11.75 21.72 -9.95
C ILE A 28 -10.37 21.76 -9.28
N GLU A 29 -10.11 22.81 -8.51
CA GLU A 29 -8.85 22.92 -7.77
C GLU A 29 -8.80 21.94 -6.62
N THR A 30 -7.92 20.94 -6.74
CA THR A 30 -7.77 19.87 -5.75
C THR A 30 -6.42 19.94 -5.03
N GLY A 31 -6.46 19.87 -3.69
CA GLY A 31 -5.30 19.70 -2.81
C GLY A 31 -5.31 18.34 -2.14
N LEU A 32 -4.12 17.75 -1.90
CA LEU A 32 -3.94 16.53 -1.11
C LEU A 32 -2.91 16.78 -0.02
N LEU A 33 -3.26 16.50 1.23
CA LEU A 33 -2.38 16.62 2.40
C LEU A 33 -1.95 15.23 2.90
N GLU A 34 -0.64 15.02 3.04
CA GLU A 34 -0.06 13.81 3.64
C GLU A 34 0.87 14.19 4.80
N LYS A 35 0.69 13.54 5.96
CA LYS A 35 1.50 13.82 7.16
C LYS A 35 2.94 13.33 7.07
N GLU A 36 3.17 12.30 6.28
CA GLU A 36 4.50 11.73 6.06
C GLU A 36 5.22 12.43 4.90
N ASN A 37 6.48 12.13 4.71
CA ASN A 37 7.31 12.73 3.68
C ASN A 37 7.17 12.11 2.28
N ASP A 38 6.28 11.14 2.12
CA ASP A 38 5.92 10.53 0.83
C ASP A 38 4.53 9.91 0.92
N VAL A 39 3.85 9.80 -0.19
CA VAL A 39 2.55 9.13 -0.31
C VAL A 39 2.68 7.62 -0.06
N GLY A 40 1.58 6.98 0.30
CA GLY A 40 1.54 5.54 0.54
C GLY A 40 2.29 5.07 1.77
N SER A 41 2.75 5.97 2.64
CA SER A 41 3.63 5.63 3.77
C SER A 41 2.97 4.81 4.89
N GLY A 42 1.65 4.74 4.92
CA GLY A 42 0.87 3.91 5.85
C GLY A 42 0.67 2.46 5.36
N VAL A 43 -0.53 1.90 5.64
CA VAL A 43 -0.91 0.52 5.27
C VAL A 43 -0.91 0.26 3.76
N SER A 44 -0.96 1.29 2.94
CA SER A 44 -0.94 1.17 1.48
C SER A 44 0.31 0.48 0.93
N LYS A 45 1.46 0.58 1.61
CA LYS A 45 2.69 -0.14 1.25
C LYS A 45 2.89 -1.45 2.02
N GLY A 46 2.24 -1.61 3.17
CA GLY A 46 2.44 -2.72 4.09
C GLY A 46 1.30 -3.74 4.02
N ASN A 47 1.14 -4.39 2.87
CA ASN A 47 0.12 -5.41 2.64
C ASN A 47 0.60 -6.44 1.61
N SER A 48 -0.23 -7.45 1.31
CA SER A 48 0.13 -8.55 0.41
C SER A 48 0.12 -8.19 -1.08
N GLY A 49 -0.34 -6.99 -1.48
CA GLY A 49 -0.45 -6.61 -2.89
C GLY A 49 -1.46 -7.44 -3.70
N VAL A 50 -2.49 -7.94 -3.07
CA VAL A 50 -3.51 -8.78 -3.70
C VAL A 50 -4.54 -7.94 -4.41
N LEU A 51 -4.79 -8.25 -5.68
CA LEU A 51 -5.96 -7.84 -6.43
C LEU A 51 -7.10 -8.81 -6.08
N HIS A 52 -7.91 -8.42 -5.08
CA HIS A 52 -9.01 -9.23 -4.55
C HIS A 52 -10.17 -9.35 -5.53
N THR A 53 -10.95 -10.42 -5.38
CA THR A 53 -12.05 -10.73 -6.31
C THR A 53 -13.42 -10.29 -5.82
N GLY A 54 -13.63 -10.14 -4.51
CA GLY A 54 -14.95 -9.94 -3.88
C GLY A 54 -15.51 -11.20 -3.18
N LEU A 55 -14.73 -12.27 -3.15
CA LEU A 55 -15.11 -13.62 -2.70
C LEU A 55 -15.61 -13.70 -1.24
N TYR A 56 -15.08 -12.87 -0.33
CA TYR A 56 -15.26 -13.05 1.11
C TYR A 56 -16.24 -12.06 1.76
N TYR A 57 -16.83 -11.15 0.97
CA TYR A 57 -17.62 -10.06 1.55
C TYR A 57 -19.11 -10.32 1.44
N PRO A 58 -19.91 -9.93 2.45
CA PRO A 58 -21.36 -10.12 2.42
C PRO A 58 -21.98 -9.50 1.18
N LYS A 59 -22.94 -10.21 0.59
CA LYS A 59 -23.69 -9.72 -0.59
C LYS A 59 -24.34 -8.36 -0.30
N GLY A 60 -24.19 -7.42 -1.23
CA GLY A 60 -24.75 -6.08 -1.12
C GLY A 60 -23.91 -5.09 -0.29
N SER A 61 -22.83 -5.54 0.36
CA SER A 61 -21.91 -4.64 1.07
C SER A 61 -21.12 -3.75 0.12
N LEU A 62 -20.70 -2.56 0.59
CA LEU A 62 -19.80 -1.69 -0.15
C LEU A 62 -18.46 -2.40 -0.43
N LYS A 63 -17.95 -3.19 0.53
CA LYS A 63 -16.75 -4.01 0.33
C LYS A 63 -16.88 -4.95 -0.86
N ALA A 64 -18.00 -5.68 -0.98
CA ALA A 64 -18.25 -6.57 -2.12
C ALA A 64 -18.33 -5.80 -3.43
N LYS A 65 -19.23 -4.82 -3.51
CA LYS A 65 -19.50 -4.02 -4.71
C LYS A 65 -18.24 -3.32 -5.21
N LEU A 66 -17.61 -2.52 -4.36
CA LEU A 66 -16.45 -1.71 -4.75
C LEU A 66 -15.19 -2.55 -5.00
N CYS A 67 -15.10 -3.76 -4.42
CA CYS A 67 -14.03 -4.71 -4.73
C CYS A 67 -14.14 -5.26 -6.15
N VAL A 68 -15.33 -5.72 -6.53
CA VAL A 68 -15.58 -6.26 -7.88
C VAL A 68 -15.40 -5.15 -8.93
N GLU A 69 -16.00 -3.97 -8.71
CA GLU A 69 -15.85 -2.82 -9.60
C GLU A 69 -14.38 -2.39 -9.74
N GLY A 70 -13.65 -2.26 -8.62
CA GLY A 70 -12.25 -1.86 -8.60
C GLY A 70 -11.35 -2.86 -9.33
N ARG A 71 -11.60 -4.17 -9.15
CA ARG A 71 -10.91 -5.23 -9.90
C ARG A 71 -11.12 -5.10 -11.40
N LEU A 72 -12.37 -4.86 -11.83
CA LEU A 72 -12.68 -4.71 -13.26
C LEU A 72 -12.03 -3.46 -13.88
N MET A 73 -11.90 -2.38 -13.11
CA MET A 73 -11.22 -1.15 -13.56
C MET A 73 -9.70 -1.29 -13.61
N PHE A 74 -9.13 -2.21 -12.82
CA PHE A 74 -7.70 -2.26 -12.55
C PHE A 74 -6.82 -2.47 -13.79
N PRO A 75 -7.12 -3.40 -14.75
CA PRO A 75 -6.26 -3.63 -15.90
C PRO A 75 -6.02 -2.38 -16.75
N GLU A 76 -7.08 -1.64 -17.06
CA GLU A 76 -6.96 -0.40 -17.85
C GLU A 76 -6.20 0.68 -17.05
N LEU A 77 -6.51 0.83 -15.78
CA LEU A 77 -5.83 1.79 -14.90
C LEU A 77 -4.34 1.45 -14.74
N ALA A 78 -4.00 0.19 -14.57
CA ALA A 78 -2.62 -0.27 -14.46
C ALA A 78 -1.84 -0.01 -15.75
N LYS A 79 -2.46 -0.19 -16.93
CA LYS A 79 -1.89 0.15 -18.23
C LYS A 79 -1.63 1.66 -18.36
N GLN A 80 -2.61 2.49 -18.01
CA GLN A 80 -2.47 3.95 -18.04
C GLN A 80 -1.35 4.45 -17.13
N LEU A 81 -1.20 3.83 -15.97
CA LEU A 81 -0.23 4.23 -14.94
C LEU A 81 1.13 3.52 -15.05
N ASP A 82 1.30 2.63 -16.03
CA ASP A 82 2.50 1.79 -16.18
C ASP A 82 2.85 1.06 -14.86
N VAL A 83 1.84 0.37 -14.28
CA VAL A 83 1.97 -0.44 -13.08
C VAL A 83 1.89 -1.90 -13.46
N PRO A 84 2.93 -2.70 -13.19
CA PRO A 84 2.90 -4.12 -13.51
C PRO A 84 1.92 -4.87 -12.61
N TYR A 85 1.24 -5.86 -13.17
CA TYR A 85 0.36 -6.77 -12.43
C TYR A 85 0.30 -8.14 -13.10
N LYS A 86 -0.21 -9.13 -12.38
CA LYS A 86 -0.41 -10.49 -12.91
C LYS A 86 -1.67 -11.10 -12.31
N PHE A 87 -2.56 -11.60 -13.15
CA PHE A 87 -3.59 -12.55 -12.72
C PHE A 87 -2.92 -13.92 -12.54
N CYS A 88 -2.50 -14.24 -11.33
CA CYS A 88 -1.86 -15.51 -11.01
C CYS A 88 -2.85 -16.55 -10.47
N GLY A 89 -4.09 -16.14 -10.24
CA GLY A 89 -5.10 -16.98 -9.61
C GLY A 89 -4.91 -17.11 -8.10
N LYS A 90 -5.92 -17.71 -7.46
CA LYS A 90 -5.93 -18.02 -6.04
C LYS A 90 -6.61 -19.36 -5.79
N HIS A 91 -5.99 -20.18 -4.96
CA HIS A 91 -6.55 -21.41 -4.43
C HIS A 91 -6.90 -21.24 -2.94
N VAL A 92 -8.12 -21.51 -2.56
CA VAL A 92 -8.52 -21.73 -1.16
C VAL A 92 -8.59 -23.24 -0.97
N ILE A 93 -7.65 -23.81 -0.21
CA ILE A 93 -7.46 -25.27 -0.13
C ILE A 93 -8.25 -25.87 1.04
N ALA A 94 -8.90 -27.00 0.80
CA ALA A 94 -9.64 -27.80 1.76
C ALA A 94 -8.99 -29.20 1.91
N ARG A 95 -8.86 -29.67 3.16
CA ARG A 95 -8.21 -30.93 3.51
C ARG A 95 -9.17 -31.97 4.08
N THR A 96 -10.39 -31.56 4.37
CA THR A 96 -11.45 -32.46 4.85
C THR A 96 -12.71 -32.27 4.02
N GLU A 97 -13.62 -33.24 4.11
CA GLU A 97 -14.94 -33.16 3.45
C GLU A 97 -15.79 -32.01 4.04
N GLU A 98 -15.66 -31.74 5.34
CA GLU A 98 -16.40 -30.64 5.98
C GLU A 98 -15.93 -29.28 5.43
N GLU A 99 -14.63 -29.13 5.11
CA GLU A 99 -14.10 -27.91 4.48
C GLU A 99 -14.58 -27.75 3.03
N LEU A 100 -15.04 -28.81 2.35
CA LEU A 100 -15.66 -28.71 1.03
C LEU A 100 -16.96 -27.90 1.09
N GLU A 101 -17.80 -28.12 2.10
CA GLU A 101 -19.03 -27.33 2.30
C GLU A 101 -18.71 -25.84 2.49
N ASP A 102 -17.64 -25.54 3.23
CA ASP A 102 -17.16 -24.15 3.40
C ASP A 102 -16.71 -23.54 2.06
N LEU A 103 -16.06 -24.31 1.17
CA LEU A 103 -15.69 -23.87 -0.18
C LEU A 103 -16.93 -23.62 -1.06
N GLU A 104 -17.94 -24.46 -0.99
CA GLU A 104 -19.20 -24.27 -1.72
C GLU A 104 -19.93 -23.02 -1.25
N GLY A 105 -19.96 -22.78 0.06
CA GLY A 105 -20.48 -21.55 0.64
C GLY A 105 -19.74 -20.32 0.15
N LEU A 106 -18.41 -20.36 0.14
CA LEU A 106 -17.59 -19.28 -0.40
C LEU A 106 -17.84 -19.03 -1.89
N ARG A 107 -17.95 -20.10 -2.69
CA ARG A 107 -18.27 -19.99 -4.12
C ARG A 107 -19.61 -19.28 -4.31
N ALA A 108 -20.65 -19.72 -3.60
CA ALA A 108 -21.98 -19.13 -3.68
C ALA A 108 -21.98 -17.63 -3.31
N VAL A 109 -21.23 -17.24 -2.25
CA VAL A 109 -21.04 -15.83 -1.88
C VAL A 109 -20.35 -15.06 -3.00
N GLY A 110 -19.27 -15.61 -3.56
CA GLY A 110 -18.52 -14.97 -4.64
C GLY A 110 -19.38 -14.77 -5.92
N GLU A 111 -20.09 -15.82 -6.35
CA GLU A 111 -21.00 -15.75 -7.49
C GLU A 111 -22.12 -14.72 -7.24
N GLY A 112 -22.69 -14.72 -6.03
CA GLY A 112 -23.67 -13.74 -5.59
C GLY A 112 -23.18 -12.29 -5.58
N ASN A 113 -21.87 -12.06 -5.51
CA ASN A 113 -21.20 -10.77 -5.63
C ASN A 113 -20.79 -10.43 -7.08
N GLY A 114 -21.05 -11.31 -8.05
CA GLY A 114 -20.65 -11.12 -9.45
C GLY A 114 -19.17 -11.46 -9.71
N VAL A 115 -18.56 -12.34 -8.92
CA VAL A 115 -17.21 -12.85 -9.17
C VAL A 115 -17.26 -13.96 -10.20
N GLU A 116 -16.63 -13.77 -11.33
CA GLU A 116 -16.50 -14.77 -12.38
C GLU A 116 -15.29 -15.70 -12.16
N GLY A 117 -15.27 -16.85 -12.86
CA GLY A 117 -14.12 -17.75 -12.89
C GLY A 117 -13.83 -18.45 -11.55
N LEU A 118 -14.88 -18.77 -10.78
CA LEU A 118 -14.84 -19.57 -9.56
C LEU A 118 -15.12 -21.03 -9.89
N THR A 119 -14.22 -21.93 -9.51
CA THR A 119 -14.37 -23.37 -9.76
C THR A 119 -13.83 -24.14 -8.56
N ILE A 120 -14.60 -25.11 -8.04
CA ILE A 120 -14.08 -26.10 -7.12
C ILE A 120 -13.40 -27.18 -7.95
N ILE A 121 -12.15 -27.47 -7.63
CA ILE A 121 -11.28 -28.44 -8.30
C ILE A 121 -10.89 -29.55 -7.32
N SER A 122 -10.64 -30.74 -7.85
CA SER A 122 -10.14 -31.87 -7.06
C SER A 122 -8.66 -31.68 -6.64
N GLY A 123 -8.22 -32.46 -5.67
CA GLY A 123 -6.81 -32.48 -5.26
C GLY A 123 -5.87 -32.89 -6.38
N GLU A 124 -6.31 -33.75 -7.31
CA GLU A 124 -5.53 -34.13 -8.49
C GLU A 124 -5.33 -32.94 -9.45
N GLU A 125 -6.40 -32.20 -9.74
CA GLU A 125 -6.31 -30.98 -10.54
C GLU A 125 -5.47 -29.90 -9.85
N LEU A 126 -5.62 -29.75 -8.52
CA LEU A 126 -4.79 -28.85 -7.73
C LEU A 126 -3.31 -29.21 -7.87
N LYS A 127 -2.97 -30.50 -7.75
CA LYS A 127 -1.59 -30.98 -7.87
C LYS A 127 -1.00 -30.76 -9.26
N GLY A 128 -1.84 -30.80 -10.29
CA GLY A 128 -1.43 -30.44 -11.66
C GLY A 128 -1.06 -28.95 -11.80
N ARG A 129 -1.71 -28.05 -11.05
CA ARG A 129 -1.46 -26.60 -11.07
C ARG A 129 -0.40 -26.15 -10.06
N GLU A 130 -0.41 -26.78 -8.89
CA GLU A 130 0.45 -26.50 -7.74
C GLU A 130 1.08 -27.83 -7.22
N PRO A 131 2.12 -28.34 -7.85
CA PRO A 131 2.65 -29.70 -7.59
C PRO A 131 3.10 -29.94 -6.14
N ARG A 132 3.34 -28.90 -5.38
CA ARG A 132 3.82 -28.95 -3.99
C ARG A 132 2.70 -28.87 -2.95
N LEU A 133 1.46 -28.57 -3.36
CA LEU A 133 0.33 -28.52 -2.46
C LEU A 133 -0.32 -29.90 -2.33
N ASP A 134 -0.85 -30.16 -1.14
CA ASP A 134 -1.59 -31.38 -0.82
C ASP A 134 -2.90 -30.98 -0.13
N ALA A 135 -4.03 -31.24 -0.81
CA ALA A 135 -5.38 -31.00 -0.31
C ALA A 135 -6.37 -31.88 -1.08
N LEU A 136 -7.55 -32.13 -0.50
CA LEU A 136 -8.62 -32.90 -1.15
C LEU A 136 -9.33 -32.10 -2.24
N TYR A 137 -9.55 -30.80 -1.96
CA TYR A 137 -10.25 -29.88 -2.85
C TYR A 137 -9.64 -28.49 -2.77
N ALA A 138 -9.92 -27.66 -3.79
CA ALA A 138 -9.63 -26.23 -3.73
C ALA A 138 -10.70 -25.42 -4.47
N LEU A 139 -11.08 -24.27 -3.92
CA LEU A 139 -11.79 -23.25 -4.67
C LEU A 139 -10.76 -22.40 -5.42
N TYR A 140 -10.76 -22.51 -6.73
CA TYR A 140 -9.91 -21.73 -7.61
C TYR A 140 -10.64 -20.48 -8.10
N SER A 141 -9.96 -19.34 -8.02
CA SER A 141 -10.41 -18.08 -8.61
C SER A 141 -9.39 -17.60 -9.63
N SER A 142 -9.72 -17.68 -10.90
CA SER A 142 -8.83 -17.32 -12.01
C SER A 142 -8.56 -15.82 -12.12
N VAL A 143 -9.49 -14.98 -11.63
CA VAL A 143 -9.44 -13.52 -11.75
C VAL A 143 -8.77 -12.83 -10.57
N ALA A 144 -8.21 -13.59 -9.64
CA ALA A 144 -7.38 -13.05 -8.56
C ALA A 144 -5.97 -12.72 -9.07
N GLY A 145 -5.39 -11.62 -8.61
CA GLY A 145 -4.09 -11.16 -9.07
C GLY A 145 -3.22 -10.53 -8.00
N ILE A 146 -2.05 -10.11 -8.42
CA ILE A 146 -1.04 -9.46 -7.59
C ILE A 146 -0.47 -8.24 -8.30
N PHE A 147 -0.10 -7.22 -7.52
CA PHE A 147 0.57 -6.01 -8.01
C PHE A 147 1.36 -5.33 -6.88
N PRO A 148 2.34 -4.45 -7.17
CA PRO A 148 3.11 -3.74 -6.15
C PRO A 148 2.28 -2.56 -5.59
N PRO A 149 1.77 -2.65 -4.35
CA PRO A 149 0.80 -1.69 -3.81
C PRO A 149 1.39 -0.29 -3.61
N TYR A 150 2.68 -0.22 -3.24
CA TYR A 150 3.38 1.05 -3.08
C TYR A 150 3.57 1.76 -4.43
N LEU A 151 3.96 1.04 -5.48
CA LEU A 151 4.15 1.61 -6.81
C LEU A 151 2.83 2.11 -7.40
N PHE A 152 1.74 1.36 -7.18
CA PHE A 152 0.40 1.78 -7.61
C PHE A 152 -0.04 3.07 -6.92
N THR A 153 0.19 3.19 -5.60
CA THR A 153 -0.14 4.42 -4.85
C THR A 153 0.67 5.62 -5.35
N ILE A 154 1.97 5.43 -5.57
CA ILE A 154 2.87 6.46 -6.12
C ILE A 154 2.41 6.88 -7.52
N ALA A 155 2.09 5.92 -8.39
CA ALA A 155 1.66 6.17 -9.75
C ALA A 155 0.34 6.97 -9.83
N LEU A 156 -0.61 6.69 -8.94
CA LEU A 156 -1.84 7.47 -8.79
C LEU A 156 -1.54 8.92 -8.42
N ALA A 157 -0.64 9.14 -7.46
CA ALA A 157 -0.26 10.47 -6.99
C ALA A 157 0.51 11.25 -8.07
N GLU A 158 1.48 10.61 -8.74
CA GLU A 158 2.25 11.23 -9.82
C GLU A 158 1.35 11.64 -10.99
N ASN A 159 0.38 10.81 -11.37
CA ASN A 159 -0.58 11.15 -12.41
C ASN A 159 -1.56 12.26 -11.97
N ALA A 160 -1.99 12.26 -10.70
CA ALA A 160 -2.79 13.36 -10.16
C ALA A 160 -2.02 14.69 -10.20
N LEU A 161 -0.75 14.69 -9.76
CA LEU A 161 0.12 15.86 -9.78
C LEU A 161 0.34 16.39 -11.19
N SER A 162 0.62 15.52 -12.16
CA SER A 162 0.82 15.90 -13.57
C SER A 162 -0.43 16.49 -14.23
N ASN A 163 -1.61 16.24 -13.64
CA ASN A 163 -2.90 16.81 -14.05
C ASN A 163 -3.37 17.98 -13.16
N GLY A 164 -2.46 18.58 -12.38
CA GLY A 164 -2.69 19.84 -11.68
C GLY A 164 -3.14 19.74 -10.22
N VAL A 165 -3.20 18.54 -9.63
CA VAL A 165 -3.46 18.38 -8.19
C VAL A 165 -2.24 18.88 -7.39
N LYS A 166 -2.48 19.68 -6.35
CA LYS A 166 -1.43 20.17 -5.45
C LYS A 166 -1.23 19.15 -4.31
N ILE A 167 -0.08 18.48 -4.27
CA ILE A 167 0.24 17.48 -3.24
C ILE A 167 1.20 18.09 -2.22
N HIS A 168 0.81 18.04 -0.94
CA HIS A 168 1.59 18.56 0.18
C HIS A 168 1.94 17.42 1.14
N VAL A 169 3.18 16.96 1.08
CA VAL A 169 3.76 16.00 2.05
C VAL A 169 4.27 16.72 3.30
N ASN A 170 4.64 15.98 4.36
CA ASN A 170 4.99 16.53 5.68
C ASN A 170 3.93 17.48 6.24
N THR A 171 2.68 17.35 5.82
CA THR A 171 1.59 18.28 6.15
C THR A 171 0.56 17.58 7.02
N ARG A 172 0.76 17.68 8.32
CA ARG A 172 -0.12 17.07 9.34
C ARG A 172 -1.24 18.02 9.73
N VAL A 173 -2.48 17.59 9.54
CA VAL A 173 -3.68 18.30 10.03
C VAL A 173 -3.73 18.21 11.55
N SER A 174 -3.96 19.33 12.21
CA SER A 174 -4.08 19.48 13.67
C SER A 174 -5.43 19.97 14.14
N ALA A 175 -6.16 20.72 13.30
CA ALA A 175 -7.51 21.17 13.59
C ALA A 175 -8.28 21.48 12.30
N ILE A 176 -9.61 21.28 12.35
CA ILE A 176 -10.53 21.64 11.27
C ILE A 176 -11.68 22.44 11.90
N LYS A 177 -12.03 23.57 11.29
CA LYS A 177 -13.18 24.38 11.69
C LYS A 177 -13.93 24.85 10.44
N GLN A 178 -15.25 24.80 10.47
CA GLN A 178 -16.06 25.45 9.46
C GLN A 178 -16.23 26.94 9.82
N VAL A 179 -15.91 27.79 8.86
CA VAL A 179 -16.05 29.25 8.97
C VAL A 179 -16.87 29.72 7.79
N ASN A 180 -18.10 30.14 8.04
CA ASN A 180 -19.13 30.30 7.01
C ASN A 180 -19.33 28.98 6.26
N SER A 181 -19.25 28.96 4.93
CA SER A 181 -19.38 27.75 4.10
C SER A 181 -18.04 27.09 3.75
N VAL A 182 -16.93 27.52 4.36
CA VAL A 182 -15.58 27.09 4.01
C VAL A 182 -14.93 26.37 5.20
N TYR A 183 -14.24 25.28 4.94
CA TYR A 183 -13.42 24.59 5.93
C TYR A 183 -12.05 25.26 6.07
N LYS A 184 -11.69 25.65 7.28
CA LYS A 184 -10.35 26.08 7.67
C LYS A 184 -9.62 24.89 8.27
N VAL A 185 -8.61 24.39 7.56
CA VAL A 185 -7.78 23.23 7.96
C VAL A 185 -6.41 23.74 8.41
N THR A 186 -6.13 23.61 9.70
CA THR A 186 -4.86 24.02 10.31
C THR A 186 -3.88 22.85 10.27
N THR A 187 -2.66 23.13 9.85
CA THR A 187 -1.58 22.13 9.74
C THR A 187 -0.28 22.66 10.34
N ASN A 188 0.72 21.80 10.47
CA ASN A 188 2.09 22.18 10.84
C ASN A 188 2.80 23.03 9.75
N GLN A 189 2.29 23.10 8.52
CA GLN A 189 2.85 23.86 7.39
C GLN A 189 2.05 25.14 7.07
N GLY A 190 1.01 25.45 7.85
CA GLY A 190 0.16 26.60 7.62
C GLY A 190 -1.33 26.25 7.60
N VAL A 191 -2.14 27.11 7.00
CA VAL A 191 -3.59 26.99 6.96
C VAL A 191 -4.07 26.79 5.54
N PHE A 192 -4.97 25.82 5.35
CA PHE A 192 -5.66 25.56 4.09
C PHE A 192 -7.12 25.90 4.23
N TYR A 193 -7.72 26.42 3.15
CA TYR A 193 -9.15 26.69 3.05
C TYR A 193 -9.73 25.86 1.91
N SER A 194 -10.89 25.23 2.14
CA SER A 194 -11.52 24.39 1.13
C SER A 194 -13.04 24.41 1.26
N ASP A 195 -13.71 24.35 0.14
CA ASP A 195 -15.18 24.28 0.09
C ASP A 195 -15.67 22.85 0.42
N ILE A 196 -14.90 21.83 0.01
CA ILE A 196 -15.19 20.42 0.26
C ILE A 196 -13.96 19.76 0.87
N VAL A 197 -14.17 18.95 1.91
CA VAL A 197 -13.12 18.13 2.54
C VAL A 197 -13.43 16.65 2.38
N VAL A 198 -12.45 15.87 1.94
CA VAL A 198 -12.52 14.41 1.88
C VAL A 198 -11.55 13.81 2.89
N ASN A 199 -12.08 13.20 3.92
CA ASN A 199 -11.32 12.53 4.96
C ASN A 199 -10.96 11.08 4.52
N SER A 200 -9.79 10.88 3.97
CA SER A 200 -9.20 9.58 3.61
C SER A 200 -7.96 9.25 4.46
N ALA A 201 -7.93 9.73 5.71
CA ALA A 201 -6.78 9.64 6.61
C ALA A 201 -6.52 8.21 7.18
N GLY A 202 -7.18 7.18 6.64
CA GLY A 202 -6.92 5.78 6.97
C GLY A 202 -7.05 5.51 8.47
N LEU A 203 -5.95 5.12 9.11
CA LEU A 203 -5.92 4.81 10.55
C LEU A 203 -6.24 6.00 11.48
N TYR A 204 -6.25 7.22 10.95
CA TYR A 204 -6.54 8.45 11.69
C TYR A 204 -7.86 9.09 11.28
N ALA A 205 -8.66 8.44 10.43
CA ALA A 205 -9.87 9.03 9.89
C ALA A 205 -10.93 9.34 10.97
N ASP A 206 -11.00 8.57 12.03
CA ASP A 206 -11.85 8.85 13.21
C ASP A 206 -11.43 10.12 13.97
N ARG A 207 -10.11 10.37 14.10
CA ARG A 207 -9.59 11.59 14.73
C ARG A 207 -9.85 12.83 13.88
N ILE A 208 -9.71 12.71 12.56
CA ILE A 208 -10.03 13.82 11.64
C ILE A 208 -11.53 14.11 11.67
N SER A 209 -12.38 13.08 11.69
CA SER A 209 -13.83 13.21 11.81
C SER A 209 -14.23 13.92 13.10
N ALA A 210 -13.60 13.58 14.23
CA ALA A 210 -13.88 14.22 15.53
C ALA A 210 -13.54 15.73 15.55
N MET A 211 -12.61 16.21 14.70
CA MET A 211 -12.27 17.64 14.62
C MET A 211 -13.42 18.51 14.14
N ILE A 212 -14.44 17.93 13.47
CA ILE A 212 -15.64 18.62 12.99
C ILE A 212 -16.89 18.26 13.80
N GLY A 213 -16.71 17.64 14.98
CA GLY A 213 -17.82 17.27 15.87
C GLY A 213 -18.49 15.93 15.56
N VAL A 214 -17.95 15.12 14.63
CA VAL A 214 -18.42 13.76 14.32
C VAL A 214 -17.52 12.76 15.04
N ASP A 215 -17.85 12.39 16.26
CA ASP A 215 -17.03 11.59 17.21
C ASP A 215 -17.55 10.17 17.44
N ASN A 216 -18.60 9.77 16.73
CA ASN A 216 -19.21 8.44 16.82
C ASN A 216 -18.42 7.33 16.11
N TYR A 217 -17.34 7.66 15.41
CA TYR A 217 -16.46 6.70 14.78
C TYR A 217 -15.30 6.32 15.71
N LYS A 218 -14.99 5.02 15.76
CA LYS A 218 -13.82 4.50 16.48
C LYS A 218 -13.11 3.50 15.60
N LEU A 219 -11.83 3.70 15.37
CA LEU A 219 -10.96 2.78 14.65
C LEU A 219 -10.11 1.98 15.64
N TYR A 220 -10.03 0.69 15.39
CA TYR A 220 -9.27 -0.26 16.17
C TYR A 220 -8.00 -0.65 15.40
N PRO A 221 -6.82 -0.19 15.84
CA PRO A 221 -5.58 -0.54 15.17
C PRO A 221 -5.34 -2.05 15.20
N CYS A 222 -5.14 -2.65 14.04
CA CYS A 222 -4.90 -4.08 13.92
C CYS A 222 -3.63 -4.35 13.13
N ARG A 223 -2.56 -4.75 13.83
CA ARG A 223 -1.27 -5.05 13.24
C ARG A 223 -1.30 -6.38 12.48
N GLY A 224 -0.78 -6.36 11.26
CA GLY A 224 -0.53 -7.54 10.44
C GLY A 224 0.95 -7.65 10.15
N GLU A 225 1.58 -8.74 10.57
CA GLU A 225 2.99 -9.02 10.31
C GLU A 225 3.15 -9.99 9.14
N TYR A 226 4.28 -9.89 8.45
CA TYR A 226 4.61 -10.68 7.27
C TYR A 226 6.05 -11.14 7.31
N LEU A 227 6.32 -12.30 6.69
CA LEU A 227 7.67 -12.75 6.34
C LEU A 227 7.80 -12.78 4.82
N ILE A 228 9.02 -12.56 4.32
CA ILE A 228 9.35 -12.58 2.90
C ILE A 228 10.39 -13.66 2.66
N LEU A 229 10.09 -14.61 1.75
CA LEU A 229 11.06 -15.57 1.25
C LEU A 229 11.88 -14.98 0.10
N ASP A 230 13.10 -15.44 -0.04
CA ASP A 230 14.01 -15.09 -1.13
C ASP A 230 13.45 -15.50 -2.50
N LYS A 231 13.90 -14.82 -3.55
CA LYS A 231 13.55 -15.11 -4.95
C LYS A 231 13.91 -16.53 -5.41
N ASN A 232 14.83 -17.20 -4.72
CA ASN A 232 15.14 -18.63 -4.96
C ASN A 232 13.93 -19.53 -4.70
N CYS A 233 12.93 -19.03 -3.98
CA CYS A 233 11.68 -19.73 -3.64
C CYS A 233 10.55 -19.49 -4.65
N ARG A 234 10.80 -18.77 -5.76
CA ARG A 234 9.77 -18.37 -6.74
C ARG A 234 8.92 -19.51 -7.28
N ASP A 235 9.51 -20.71 -7.41
CA ASP A 235 8.88 -21.88 -8.01
C ASP A 235 8.21 -22.79 -6.97
N LEU A 236 8.04 -22.33 -5.73
CA LEU A 236 7.33 -23.09 -4.69
C LEU A 236 5.82 -23.07 -4.90
N ILE A 237 5.27 -21.95 -5.37
CA ILE A 237 3.86 -21.75 -5.69
C ILE A 237 3.72 -20.89 -6.95
N ASN A 238 2.70 -21.16 -7.75
CA ASN A 238 2.40 -20.41 -8.98
C ASN A 238 1.31 -19.35 -8.76
N SER A 239 0.45 -19.60 -7.78
CA SER A 239 -0.72 -18.79 -7.42
C SER A 239 -0.73 -18.44 -5.94
N MET A 240 -1.69 -17.63 -5.51
CA MET A 240 -1.93 -17.39 -4.08
C MET A 240 -2.57 -18.62 -3.44
N VAL A 241 -2.11 -19.01 -2.25
CA VAL A 241 -2.60 -20.17 -1.49
C VAL A 241 -3.14 -19.74 -0.14
N TYR A 242 -4.41 -20.00 0.08
CA TYR A 242 -5.16 -19.65 1.29
C TYR A 242 -5.70 -20.91 1.96
N PRO A 243 -5.80 -20.94 3.28
CA PRO A 243 -6.63 -21.95 3.95
C PRO A 243 -8.12 -21.60 3.75
N VAL A 244 -9.00 -22.55 4.00
CA VAL A 244 -10.40 -22.24 4.31
C VAL A 244 -10.41 -21.25 5.47
N PRO A 245 -11.12 -20.11 5.37
CA PRO A 245 -11.15 -19.13 6.44
C PRO A 245 -11.65 -19.77 7.75
N PRO A 246 -10.99 -19.50 8.88
CA PRO A 246 -11.50 -19.95 10.17
C PRO A 246 -12.93 -19.47 10.38
N LYS A 247 -13.78 -20.26 11.04
CA LYS A 247 -15.18 -19.86 11.36
C LYS A 247 -15.28 -18.65 12.30
N ILE A 248 -14.17 -17.94 12.48
CA ILE A 248 -14.05 -16.62 13.13
C ILE A 248 -14.13 -15.58 12.03
N ALA A 249 -15.26 -14.94 11.90
CA ALA A 249 -15.52 -14.00 10.81
C ALA A 249 -14.50 -12.86 10.78
N GLY A 250 -14.08 -12.49 9.58
CA GLY A 250 -13.12 -11.39 9.33
C GLY A 250 -11.64 -11.80 9.35
N VAL A 251 -11.32 -13.07 9.58
CA VAL A 251 -9.95 -13.60 9.54
C VAL A 251 -9.80 -14.52 8.33
N LEU A 252 -8.83 -14.24 7.47
CA LEU A 252 -8.55 -15.06 6.27
C LEU A 252 -7.48 -16.14 6.53
N GLY A 253 -6.89 -16.17 7.71
CA GLY A 253 -5.75 -17.01 8.03
C GLY A 253 -4.44 -16.54 7.37
N VAL A 254 -3.34 -17.19 7.77
CA VAL A 254 -2.04 -17.00 7.14
C VAL A 254 -2.09 -17.62 5.74
N HIS A 255 -1.64 -16.86 4.74
CA HIS A 255 -1.63 -17.31 3.36
C HIS A 255 -0.27 -17.08 2.71
N LEU A 256 -0.03 -17.75 1.59
CA LEU A 256 1.17 -17.61 0.77
C LEU A 256 0.82 -16.81 -0.46
N THR A 257 1.57 -15.73 -0.72
CA THR A 257 1.32 -14.84 -1.85
C THR A 257 2.60 -14.67 -2.67
N PRO A 258 2.65 -15.11 -3.94
CA PRO A 258 3.77 -14.80 -4.80
C PRO A 258 3.81 -13.30 -5.09
N THR A 259 4.97 -12.77 -5.42
CA THR A 259 5.14 -11.40 -5.88
C THR A 259 5.63 -11.37 -7.32
N LEU A 260 5.41 -10.26 -8.01
CA LEU A 260 5.90 -10.08 -9.39
C LEU A 260 7.42 -10.22 -9.50
N ASN A 261 8.13 -9.91 -8.43
CA ASN A 261 9.60 -9.97 -8.39
C ASN A 261 10.15 -11.33 -7.96
N GLY A 262 9.29 -12.34 -7.76
CA GLY A 262 9.66 -13.71 -7.44
C GLY A 262 9.88 -14.01 -5.96
N ASN A 263 9.60 -13.08 -5.07
CA ASN A 263 9.52 -13.37 -3.63
C ASN A 263 8.18 -14.03 -3.30
N ILE A 264 8.09 -14.69 -2.14
CA ILE A 264 6.82 -15.17 -1.57
C ILE A 264 6.61 -14.48 -0.23
N LEU A 265 5.42 -13.92 -0.03
CA LEU A 265 4.98 -13.38 1.24
C LEU A 265 4.25 -14.46 2.04
N ILE A 266 4.56 -14.55 3.32
CA ILE A 266 3.86 -15.35 4.32
C ILE A 266 3.13 -14.39 5.25
N GLY A 267 1.82 -14.47 5.34
CA GLY A 267 1.03 -13.57 6.18
C GLY A 267 -0.28 -13.15 5.55
N PRO A 268 -0.98 -12.24 6.20
CA PRO A 268 -0.64 -11.56 7.45
C PRO A 268 -0.94 -12.37 8.71
N SER A 269 -0.32 -11.95 9.83
CA SER A 269 -0.85 -12.19 11.15
C SER A 269 -1.97 -11.20 11.49
N GLU A 270 -2.60 -11.37 12.64
CA GLU A 270 -3.60 -10.43 13.15
C GLU A 270 -3.42 -10.20 14.66
N GLU A 271 -3.34 -8.92 15.04
CA GLU A 271 -3.24 -8.50 16.43
C GLU A 271 -3.81 -7.10 16.61
N PHE A 272 -4.83 -6.97 17.46
CA PHE A 272 -5.29 -5.65 17.89
C PHE A 272 -4.28 -5.04 18.88
N ILE A 273 -3.95 -3.79 18.65
CA ILE A 273 -2.95 -3.04 19.41
C ILE A 273 -3.49 -1.67 19.79
N ASN A 274 -2.89 -1.04 20.81
CA ASN A 274 -3.31 0.30 21.23
C ASN A 274 -2.61 1.40 20.42
N GLU A 275 -1.34 1.20 20.08
CA GLU A 275 -0.51 2.20 19.42
C GLU A 275 -0.65 2.12 17.90
N ARG A 276 -1.14 3.21 17.29
CA ARG A 276 -1.39 3.28 15.83
C ARG A 276 -0.11 3.23 14.99
N GLU A 277 1.01 3.56 15.56
CA GLU A 277 2.30 3.63 14.86
C GLU A 277 3.22 2.44 15.19
N ASP A 278 2.76 1.46 15.99
CA ASP A 278 3.53 0.28 16.31
C ASP A 278 3.59 -0.71 15.13
N THR A 279 4.67 -0.61 14.38
CA THR A 279 4.97 -1.48 13.24
C THR A 279 6.09 -2.49 13.55
N ARG A 280 6.26 -2.87 14.82
CA ARG A 280 7.20 -3.93 15.22
C ARG A 280 6.74 -5.29 14.68
N THR A 281 7.70 -6.18 14.45
CA THR A 281 7.45 -7.61 14.32
C THR A 281 7.73 -8.28 15.66
N THR A 282 6.94 -9.32 16.00
CA THR A 282 7.00 -9.97 17.30
C THR A 282 7.33 -11.46 17.16
N LYS A 283 8.06 -12.00 18.14
CA LYS A 283 8.43 -13.42 18.16
C LYS A 283 7.21 -14.34 18.10
N GLU A 284 6.13 -13.96 18.78
CA GLU A 284 4.89 -14.73 18.83
C GLU A 284 4.21 -14.78 17.47
N LYS A 285 4.02 -13.61 16.81
CA LYS A 285 3.38 -13.57 15.49
C LYS A 285 4.24 -14.21 14.41
N ILE A 286 5.56 -14.09 14.49
CA ILE A 286 6.48 -14.81 13.60
C ILE A 286 6.26 -16.33 13.72
N ARG A 287 6.10 -16.86 14.95
CA ARG A 287 5.79 -18.30 15.15
C ARG A 287 4.46 -18.68 14.50
N GLN A 288 3.40 -17.88 14.71
CA GLN A 288 2.09 -18.12 14.08
C GLN A 288 2.19 -18.11 12.55
N LEU A 289 2.96 -17.18 11.98
CA LEU A 289 3.21 -17.13 10.53
C LEU A 289 3.90 -18.40 10.03
N ILE A 290 4.90 -18.87 10.75
CA ILE A 290 5.64 -20.09 10.41
C ILE A 290 4.72 -21.33 10.48
N GLU A 291 3.92 -21.46 11.54
CA GLU A 291 2.97 -22.55 11.71
C GLU A 291 1.90 -22.53 10.62
N GLY A 292 1.32 -21.36 10.34
CA GLY A 292 0.35 -21.19 9.25
C GLY A 292 0.93 -21.51 7.87
N ALA A 293 2.17 -21.10 7.60
CA ALA A 293 2.83 -21.41 6.35
C ALA A 293 3.10 -22.90 6.19
N LYS A 294 3.58 -23.57 7.25
CA LYS A 294 3.80 -25.03 7.27
C LYS A 294 2.50 -25.82 7.12
N SER A 295 1.39 -25.31 7.66
CA SER A 295 0.09 -25.95 7.46
C SER A 295 -0.35 -25.91 6.00
N LEU A 296 0.03 -24.89 5.23
CA LEU A 296 -0.28 -24.79 3.80
C LEU A 296 0.72 -25.56 2.94
N LEU A 297 2.02 -25.41 3.23
CA LEU A 297 3.12 -26.02 2.52
C LEU A 297 4.14 -26.56 3.52
N PRO A 298 4.06 -27.84 3.93
CA PRO A 298 4.97 -28.44 4.93
C PRO A 298 6.46 -28.35 4.58
N SER A 299 6.78 -28.36 3.27
CA SER A 299 8.14 -28.26 2.74
C SER A 299 8.67 -26.82 2.58
N ILE A 300 7.98 -25.81 3.13
CA ILE A 300 8.38 -24.40 2.99
C ILE A 300 9.77 -24.16 3.60
N PRO A 301 10.75 -23.59 2.84
CA PRO A 301 12.13 -23.46 3.29
C PRO A 301 12.30 -22.19 4.16
N LEU A 302 12.06 -22.31 5.46
CA LEU A 302 12.12 -21.19 6.40
C LEU A 302 13.51 -20.55 6.53
N ASN A 303 14.58 -21.26 6.21
CA ASN A 303 15.93 -20.74 6.13
C ASN A 303 16.15 -19.76 4.95
N GLN A 304 15.17 -19.63 4.07
CA GLN A 304 15.13 -18.65 2.98
C GLN A 304 14.35 -17.39 3.32
N VAL A 305 13.90 -17.21 4.57
CA VAL A 305 13.30 -15.96 5.03
C VAL A 305 14.39 -14.88 5.03
N ILE A 306 14.18 -13.84 4.24
CA ILE A 306 15.12 -12.73 4.10
C ILE A 306 14.66 -11.46 4.80
N TYR A 307 13.37 -11.30 5.12
CA TYR A 307 12.85 -10.07 5.72
C TYR A 307 11.52 -10.31 6.44
N GLY A 308 11.23 -9.45 7.42
CA GLY A 308 9.92 -9.33 8.04
C GLY A 308 9.48 -7.87 8.10
N PHE A 309 8.19 -7.62 7.97
CA PHE A 309 7.61 -6.29 8.12
C PHE A 309 6.20 -6.38 8.71
N SER A 310 5.68 -5.25 9.14
CA SER A 310 4.30 -5.14 9.59
C SER A 310 3.65 -3.84 9.13
N ALA A 311 2.32 -3.82 9.17
CA ALA A 311 1.53 -2.62 9.01
C ALA A 311 0.27 -2.68 9.88
N VAL A 312 -0.29 -1.51 10.18
CA VAL A 312 -1.46 -1.39 11.04
C VAL A 312 -2.68 -1.06 10.20
N ARG A 313 -3.65 -1.99 10.21
CA ARG A 313 -4.93 -1.86 9.51
C ARG A 313 -5.91 -1.01 10.31
N SER A 314 -6.74 -0.23 9.63
CA SER A 314 -7.77 0.62 10.21
C SER A 314 -9.10 -0.13 10.33
N LYS A 315 -9.19 -1.09 11.26
CA LYS A 315 -10.45 -1.82 11.47
C LYS A 315 -11.50 -0.95 12.16
N ILE A 316 -12.74 -1.04 11.69
CA ILE A 316 -13.90 -0.44 12.35
C ILE A 316 -14.64 -1.47 13.24
N THR A 317 -14.37 -2.75 13.02
CA THR A 317 -14.91 -3.84 13.83
C THR A 317 -14.14 -3.91 15.14
N PRO A 318 -14.81 -3.83 16.31
CA PRO A 318 -14.17 -3.99 17.61
C PRO A 318 -13.53 -5.37 17.78
N PRO A 319 -12.51 -5.53 18.63
CA PRO A 319 -11.85 -6.83 18.86
C PRO A 319 -12.77 -7.93 19.37
N GLU A 320 -13.78 -7.56 20.16
CA GLU A 320 -14.77 -8.48 20.77
C GLU A 320 -15.88 -8.91 19.81
N GLU A 321 -16.05 -8.18 18.69
CA GLU A 321 -17.09 -8.47 17.69
C GLU A 321 -16.58 -9.46 16.65
N LYS A 322 -17.35 -10.51 16.41
CA LYS A 322 -17.08 -11.46 15.32
C LYS A 322 -17.51 -10.84 13.99
N GLY A 323 -16.65 -10.93 12.99
CA GLY A 323 -16.99 -10.48 11.64
C GLY A 323 -16.17 -9.29 11.15
N SER A 324 -16.63 -8.70 10.07
CA SER A 324 -16.04 -7.53 9.48
C SER A 324 -17.16 -6.55 9.11
N ARG A 325 -17.21 -5.41 9.77
CA ARG A 325 -18.10 -4.31 9.39
C ARG A 325 -17.73 -3.76 8.02
N ASP A 326 -18.70 -3.22 7.34
CA ASP A 326 -18.53 -2.66 6.01
C ASP A 326 -17.76 -1.33 6.00
N PHE A 327 -17.36 -0.85 4.84
CA PHE A 327 -16.86 0.51 4.64
C PHE A 327 -17.93 1.55 4.98
N ILE A 328 -17.52 2.66 5.57
CA ILE A 328 -18.37 3.85 5.71
C ILE A 328 -17.81 4.91 4.76
N ILE A 329 -18.60 5.28 3.77
CA ILE A 329 -18.34 6.40 2.86
C ILE A 329 -19.57 7.27 2.91
N ARG A 330 -19.49 8.37 3.64
CA ARG A 330 -20.65 9.20 3.94
C ARG A 330 -20.28 10.66 4.16
N GLU A 331 -21.17 11.55 3.71
CA GLU A 331 -21.15 12.95 4.06
C GLU A 331 -21.93 13.13 5.38
N ASP A 332 -21.20 13.23 6.50
CA ASP A 332 -21.79 13.37 7.84
C ASP A 332 -22.13 14.83 8.17
N VAL A 333 -21.34 15.75 7.67
CA VAL A 333 -21.53 17.19 7.73
C VAL A 333 -21.46 17.72 6.32
N GLU A 334 -22.21 18.76 6.00
CA GLU A 334 -22.27 19.33 4.65
C GLU A 334 -20.87 19.59 4.08
N ASN A 335 -20.60 19.04 2.89
CA ASN A 335 -19.33 19.13 2.18
C ASN A 335 -18.13 18.49 2.93
N PHE A 336 -18.39 17.61 3.90
CA PHE A 336 -17.36 16.83 4.58
C PHE A 336 -17.62 15.33 4.43
N ILE A 337 -16.84 14.67 3.56
CA ILE A 337 -17.01 13.27 3.21
C ILE A 337 -16.03 12.43 4.02
N ASN A 338 -16.55 11.55 4.89
CA ASN A 338 -15.77 10.61 5.68
C ASN A 338 -15.62 9.26 4.98
N LEU A 339 -14.39 8.73 4.96
CA LEU A 339 -14.06 7.37 4.58
C LEU A 339 -13.47 6.64 5.79
N ILE A 340 -14.28 5.82 6.45
CA ILE A 340 -13.95 5.16 7.70
C ILE A 340 -13.87 3.65 7.52
N GLY A 341 -12.91 3.00 8.17
CA GLY A 341 -12.76 1.54 8.14
C GLY A 341 -12.20 1.01 6.82
N MET A 342 -11.38 1.82 6.13
CA MET A 342 -10.76 1.48 4.84
C MET A 342 -9.62 0.46 5.02
N GLU A 343 -9.98 -0.77 5.37
CA GLU A 343 -9.11 -1.96 5.41
C GLU A 343 -9.22 -2.79 4.11
N SER A 344 -8.89 -4.10 4.14
CA SER A 344 -9.16 -4.98 3.00
C SER A 344 -10.68 -5.03 2.70
N PRO A 345 -11.07 -4.87 1.42
CA PRO A 345 -10.28 -4.86 0.19
C PRO A 345 -9.93 -3.44 -0.34
N GLY A 346 -9.74 -2.45 0.51
CA GLY A 346 -9.59 -1.04 0.14
C GLY A 346 -8.54 -0.77 -0.96
N LEU A 347 -7.45 -1.55 -0.99
CA LEU A 347 -6.44 -1.44 -2.05
C LEU A 347 -7.04 -1.74 -3.44
N THR A 348 -7.70 -2.88 -3.60
CA THR A 348 -8.39 -3.26 -4.84
C THR A 348 -9.54 -2.33 -5.17
N SER A 349 -10.29 -1.92 -4.14
CA SER A 349 -11.48 -1.07 -4.28
C SER A 349 -11.15 0.39 -4.56
N SER A 350 -9.90 0.83 -4.39
CA SER A 350 -9.55 2.26 -4.42
C SER A 350 -10.00 3.00 -5.68
N PRO A 351 -9.96 2.44 -6.92
CA PRO A 351 -10.47 3.12 -8.10
C PRO A 351 -11.99 3.31 -8.08
N ALA A 352 -12.72 2.29 -7.60
CA ALA A 352 -14.18 2.36 -7.49
C ALA A 352 -14.61 3.29 -6.36
N ILE A 353 -13.90 3.28 -5.21
CA ILE A 353 -14.10 4.24 -4.11
C ILE A 353 -13.91 5.67 -4.61
N ALA A 354 -12.88 5.94 -5.41
CA ALA A 354 -12.62 7.25 -5.97
C ALA A 354 -13.79 7.75 -6.84
N LYS A 355 -14.28 6.91 -7.75
CA LYS A 355 -15.49 7.23 -8.54
C LYS A 355 -16.71 7.47 -7.66
N PHE A 356 -16.90 6.63 -6.63
CA PHE A 356 -18.04 6.77 -5.71
C PHE A 356 -18.00 8.11 -4.95
N VAL A 357 -16.83 8.52 -4.46
CA VAL A 357 -16.65 9.83 -3.79
C VAL A 357 -16.91 10.99 -4.77
N VAL A 358 -16.38 10.92 -5.99
CA VAL A 358 -16.64 11.96 -7.01
C VAL A 358 -18.11 12.02 -7.36
N GLN A 359 -18.84 10.90 -7.39
CA GLN A 359 -20.29 10.90 -7.59
C GLN A 359 -21.04 11.60 -6.44
N ILE A 360 -20.58 11.48 -5.19
CA ILE A 360 -21.14 12.24 -4.06
C ILE A 360 -20.97 13.75 -4.30
N ILE A 361 -19.77 14.18 -4.70
CA ILE A 361 -19.46 15.57 -4.97
C ILE A 361 -20.28 16.10 -6.15
N LYS A 362 -20.41 15.33 -7.24
CA LYS A 362 -21.19 15.71 -8.44
C LYS A 362 -22.69 15.93 -8.17
N LYS A 363 -23.27 15.31 -7.15
CA LYS A 363 -24.70 15.53 -6.83
C LYS A 363 -25.03 16.95 -6.41
N LYS A 364 -24.03 17.69 -5.94
CA LYS A 364 -24.18 19.04 -5.42
C LYS A 364 -23.41 20.10 -6.20
N ASN A 365 -22.45 19.66 -7.01
CA ASN A 365 -21.53 20.52 -7.74
C ASN A 365 -21.51 20.12 -9.21
N ASP A 366 -21.62 21.07 -10.09
CA ASP A 366 -21.45 20.83 -11.53
C ASP A 366 -19.96 20.74 -11.84
N LEU A 367 -19.45 19.51 -12.02
CA LEU A 367 -18.05 19.24 -12.32
C LEU A 367 -17.86 19.12 -13.84
N GLU A 368 -17.34 20.18 -14.44
CA GLU A 368 -16.95 20.18 -15.85
C GLU A 368 -15.70 19.33 -16.08
N GLU A 369 -15.71 18.44 -17.06
CA GLU A 369 -14.57 17.59 -17.41
C GLU A 369 -13.48 18.40 -18.11
N LYS A 370 -12.21 18.11 -17.79
CA LYS A 370 -11.06 18.66 -18.50
C LYS A 370 -10.90 18.00 -19.86
N THR A 371 -10.63 18.78 -20.86
CA THR A 371 -10.30 18.30 -22.23
C THR A 371 -8.82 17.88 -22.36
N ASP A 372 -7.96 18.35 -21.47
CA ASP A 372 -6.51 18.14 -21.44
C ASP A 372 -6.06 17.13 -20.39
N PHE A 373 -6.96 16.40 -19.74
CA PHE A 373 -6.60 15.35 -18.80
C PHE A 373 -5.76 14.28 -19.49
N ASN A 374 -4.53 14.07 -19.02
CA ASN A 374 -3.66 13.01 -19.49
C ASN A 374 -3.71 11.79 -18.55
N PRO A 375 -4.35 10.69 -18.93
CA PRO A 375 -4.41 9.49 -18.09
C PRO A 375 -3.09 8.75 -17.99
N ILE A 376 -2.12 9.05 -18.84
CA ILE A 376 -0.89 8.27 -19.00
C ILE A 376 0.19 8.77 -18.06
N ARG A 377 0.72 7.87 -17.28
CA ARG A 377 1.97 8.04 -16.53
C ARG A 377 2.96 6.99 -17.00
N LYS A 378 4.22 7.38 -17.23
CA LYS A 378 5.31 6.46 -17.54
C LYS A 378 6.27 6.42 -16.36
N ARG A 379 6.68 5.22 -15.96
CA ARG A 379 7.78 5.03 -15.01
C ARG A 379 9.11 5.08 -15.73
N THR A 380 10.18 5.36 -14.98
CA THR A 380 11.54 5.09 -15.47
C THR A 380 11.66 3.62 -15.84
N ALA A 381 12.21 3.33 -17.01
CA ALA A 381 12.37 1.96 -17.49
C ALA A 381 13.22 1.14 -16.51
N PRO A 382 12.69 0.08 -15.88
CA PRO A 382 13.46 -0.71 -14.93
C PRO A 382 14.53 -1.50 -15.67
N PHE A 383 15.79 -1.23 -15.37
CA PHE A 383 16.92 -1.88 -16.03
C PHE A 383 16.88 -3.41 -15.89
N SER A 384 16.40 -3.91 -14.75
CA SER A 384 16.25 -5.33 -14.47
C SER A 384 15.20 -6.05 -15.32
N GLU A 385 14.22 -5.34 -15.87
CA GLU A 385 13.14 -5.90 -16.71
C GLU A 385 13.48 -5.84 -18.20
N ALA A 386 14.48 -5.04 -18.58
CA ALA A 386 14.92 -4.86 -19.94
C ALA A 386 15.72 -6.07 -20.44
N SER A 387 15.51 -6.49 -21.70
CA SER A 387 16.35 -7.46 -22.38
C SER A 387 17.78 -6.94 -22.53
N ARG A 388 18.74 -7.83 -22.76
CA ARG A 388 20.16 -7.42 -22.97
C ARG A 388 20.32 -6.38 -24.09
N LYS A 389 19.53 -6.49 -25.16
CA LYS A 389 19.55 -5.51 -26.28
C LYS A 389 19.03 -4.14 -25.85
N GLU A 390 17.94 -4.14 -25.07
CA GLU A 390 17.37 -2.90 -24.53
C GLU A 390 18.30 -2.29 -23.48
N GLN A 391 18.91 -3.09 -22.60
CA GLN A 391 19.94 -2.61 -21.66
C GLN A 391 21.11 -1.95 -22.37
N ALA A 392 21.61 -2.55 -23.44
CA ALA A 392 22.68 -1.95 -24.26
C ALA A 392 22.22 -0.63 -24.92
N SER A 393 20.96 -0.55 -25.36
CA SER A 393 20.39 0.66 -25.92
C SER A 393 20.22 1.76 -24.88
N LEU A 394 19.77 1.42 -23.67
CA LEU A 394 19.66 2.35 -22.55
C LEU A 394 21.03 2.91 -22.15
N ILE A 395 22.06 2.07 -22.03
CA ILE A 395 23.43 2.49 -21.70
C ILE A 395 24.01 3.38 -22.80
N LYS A 396 23.73 3.07 -24.07
CA LYS A 396 24.19 3.90 -25.20
C LYS A 396 23.55 5.28 -25.20
N ALA A 397 22.26 5.35 -24.82
CA ALA A 397 21.51 6.62 -24.75
C ALA A 397 21.92 7.45 -23.51
N ASP A 398 22.11 6.80 -22.38
CA ASP A 398 22.56 7.40 -21.12
C ASP A 398 23.49 6.44 -20.38
N PRO A 399 24.83 6.72 -20.39
CA PRO A 399 25.83 5.85 -19.74
C PRO A 399 25.59 5.60 -18.26
N VAL A 400 24.84 6.44 -17.57
CA VAL A 400 24.49 6.30 -16.14
C VAL A 400 23.70 5.02 -15.86
N TYR A 401 22.96 4.48 -16.85
CA TYR A 401 22.34 3.15 -16.75
C TYR A 401 23.34 2.01 -16.57
N GLY A 402 24.58 2.18 -17.02
CA GLY A 402 25.65 1.15 -16.89
C GLY A 402 26.18 1.00 -15.46
N GLU A 403 25.92 1.95 -14.57
CA GLU A 403 26.34 1.87 -13.18
C GLU A 403 25.27 1.19 -12.32
N ILE A 404 25.54 -0.02 -11.84
CA ILE A 404 24.60 -0.80 -11.02
C ILE A 404 24.81 -0.45 -9.54
N ILE A 405 23.80 0.18 -8.95
CA ILE A 405 23.76 0.56 -7.53
C ILE A 405 23.29 -0.61 -6.66
N CYS A 406 22.21 -1.29 -7.03
CA CYS A 406 21.70 -2.44 -6.29
C CYS A 406 21.89 -3.73 -7.08
N ARG A 407 22.81 -4.62 -6.61
CA ARG A 407 23.09 -5.90 -7.28
C ARG A 407 21.96 -6.94 -7.10
N CYS A 408 21.28 -6.94 -5.95
CA CYS A 408 20.20 -7.91 -5.66
C CYS A 408 18.96 -7.68 -6.54
N GLU A 409 18.64 -6.41 -6.83
CA GLU A 409 17.46 -6.00 -7.59
C GLU A 409 17.82 -5.43 -8.96
N HIS A 410 19.13 -5.41 -9.32
CA HIS A 410 19.68 -4.91 -10.59
C HIS A 410 19.23 -3.48 -10.92
N VAL A 411 19.26 -2.59 -9.92
CA VAL A 411 18.88 -1.19 -10.07
C VAL A 411 20.09 -0.36 -10.49
N SER A 412 19.94 0.42 -11.56
CA SER A 412 20.96 1.33 -12.09
C SER A 412 21.01 2.66 -11.32
N LYS A 413 22.11 3.43 -11.51
CA LYS A 413 22.23 4.78 -10.96
C LYS A 413 21.15 5.70 -11.55
N ARG A 414 20.81 5.58 -12.84
CA ARG A 414 19.76 6.39 -13.47
C ARG A 414 18.42 6.23 -12.75
N GLU A 415 18.01 5.00 -12.45
CA GLU A 415 16.78 4.76 -11.70
C GLU A 415 16.81 5.37 -10.29
N VAL A 416 17.97 5.35 -9.63
CA VAL A 416 18.14 5.99 -8.30
C VAL A 416 17.99 7.50 -8.39
N LEU A 417 18.63 8.13 -9.39
CA LEU A 417 18.53 9.59 -9.62
C LEU A 417 17.08 9.99 -9.93
N ASP A 418 16.41 9.29 -10.85
CA ASP A 418 15.00 9.57 -11.18
C ASP A 418 14.06 9.40 -9.98
N ALA A 419 14.35 8.43 -9.11
CA ALA A 419 13.60 8.25 -7.87
C ALA A 419 13.84 9.39 -6.86
N LEU A 420 15.02 9.99 -6.84
CA LEU A 420 15.36 11.14 -5.99
C LEU A 420 14.86 12.47 -6.57
N ASP A 421 14.74 12.56 -7.89
CA ASP A 421 14.21 13.74 -8.60
C ASP A 421 12.68 13.77 -8.67
N ASN A 422 12.00 12.80 -8.05
CA ASN A 422 10.55 12.78 -8.05
C ASN A 422 9.96 14.04 -7.38
N PRO A 423 8.82 14.57 -7.89
CA PRO A 423 8.28 15.86 -7.43
C PRO A 423 7.45 15.77 -6.15
N ILE A 424 7.23 14.58 -5.59
CA ILE A 424 6.31 14.36 -4.46
C ILE A 424 7.07 14.20 -3.15
N SER A 425 8.01 13.25 -3.08
CA SER A 425 8.65 12.89 -1.81
C SER A 425 9.91 13.70 -1.53
N GLU A 426 10.28 13.77 -0.25
CA GLU A 426 11.63 14.17 0.11
C GLU A 426 12.67 13.14 -0.39
N LYS A 427 13.91 13.62 -0.58
CA LYS A 427 15.05 12.78 -0.98
C LYS A 427 15.49 11.87 0.17
N THR A 428 14.91 10.66 0.24
CA THR A 428 15.17 9.68 1.29
C THR A 428 15.53 8.31 0.71
N ILE A 429 16.15 7.46 1.51
CA ILE A 429 16.42 6.07 1.12
C ILE A 429 15.12 5.32 0.81
N ALA A 430 14.04 5.60 1.56
CA ALA A 430 12.74 4.99 1.31
C ALA A 430 12.10 5.44 -0.02
N ALA A 431 12.29 6.70 -0.42
CA ALA A 431 11.83 7.21 -1.72
C ALA A 431 12.43 6.40 -2.87
N VAL A 432 13.74 6.15 -2.83
CA VAL A 432 14.43 5.26 -3.78
C VAL A 432 13.90 3.83 -3.68
N LYS A 433 13.84 3.27 -2.45
CA LYS A 433 13.41 1.89 -2.22
C LYS A 433 12.04 1.57 -2.82
N TYR A 434 11.05 2.43 -2.64
CA TYR A 434 9.68 2.18 -3.09
C TYR A 434 9.44 2.51 -4.57
N ARG A 435 10.35 3.23 -5.23
CA ARG A 435 10.29 3.49 -6.67
C ARG A 435 11.11 2.51 -7.49
N THR A 436 12.21 1.99 -6.93
CA THR A 436 13.18 1.16 -7.67
C THR A 436 13.40 -0.24 -7.10
N ARG A 437 12.96 -0.54 -5.87
CA ARG A 437 13.28 -1.73 -5.09
C ARG A 437 14.72 -1.81 -4.54
N ALA A 438 15.59 -0.82 -4.76
CA ALA A 438 16.91 -0.81 -4.13
C ALA A 438 16.81 -0.98 -2.61
N GLY A 439 17.59 -1.91 -2.04
CA GLY A 439 17.54 -2.26 -0.61
C GLY A 439 16.47 -3.30 -0.22
N MET A 440 15.68 -3.85 -1.16
CA MET A 440 14.69 -4.90 -0.88
C MET A 440 15.24 -6.33 -1.02
N GLY A 441 16.45 -6.50 -1.52
CA GLY A 441 17.04 -7.82 -1.71
C GLY A 441 17.67 -8.39 -0.42
N ARG A 442 18.16 -9.64 -0.51
CA ARG A 442 18.70 -10.43 0.61
C ARG A 442 19.82 -9.79 1.42
N CYS A 443 20.53 -8.80 0.88
CA CYS A 443 21.60 -8.08 1.60
C CYS A 443 21.10 -6.89 2.41
N HIS A 444 19.78 -6.59 2.43
CA HIS A 444 19.15 -5.49 3.20
C HIS A 444 19.80 -4.11 3.01
N GLY A 445 20.28 -3.84 1.80
CA GLY A 445 20.96 -2.57 1.54
C GLY A 445 22.46 -2.57 1.85
N GLY A 446 23.01 -3.65 2.39
CA GLY A 446 24.44 -3.70 2.77
C GLY A 446 25.41 -3.34 1.64
N PHE A 447 25.03 -3.52 0.39
CA PHE A 447 25.80 -3.10 -0.78
C PHE A 447 25.36 -1.74 -1.34
N CYS A 448 24.06 -1.52 -1.50
CA CYS A 448 23.55 -0.33 -2.19
C CYS A 448 23.38 0.90 -1.28
N LEU A 449 23.21 0.73 0.03
CA LEU A 449 23.00 1.85 0.94
C LEU A 449 24.19 2.81 0.98
N PRO A 450 25.48 2.36 1.10
CA PRO A 450 26.62 3.27 1.01
C PRO A 450 26.64 4.07 -0.29
N LYS A 451 26.37 3.44 -1.44
CA LYS A 451 26.32 4.12 -2.74
C LYS A 451 25.17 5.13 -2.83
N MET A 452 24.00 4.84 -2.25
CA MET A 452 22.91 5.82 -2.19
C MET A 452 23.25 7.02 -1.30
N VAL A 453 24.02 6.81 -0.22
CA VAL A 453 24.56 7.88 0.62
C VAL A 453 25.53 8.76 -0.17
N GLU A 454 26.45 8.18 -0.94
CA GLU A 454 27.36 8.92 -1.82
C GLU A 454 26.58 9.76 -2.85
N ILE A 455 25.59 9.18 -3.52
CA ILE A 455 24.74 9.90 -4.48
C ILE A 455 24.02 11.08 -3.80
N LEU A 456 23.41 10.88 -2.63
CA LEU A 456 22.74 11.95 -1.90
C LEU A 456 23.70 13.09 -1.53
N LYS A 457 24.92 12.75 -1.13
CA LYS A 457 25.96 13.72 -0.79
C LYS A 457 26.49 14.45 -2.03
N GLU A 458 26.90 13.72 -3.06
CA GLU A 458 27.63 14.26 -4.20
C GLU A 458 26.74 14.94 -5.21
N GLU A 459 25.59 14.34 -5.55
CA GLU A 459 24.69 14.87 -6.59
C GLU A 459 23.65 15.87 -6.00
N TYR A 460 23.31 15.75 -4.70
CA TYR A 460 22.25 16.57 -4.09
C TYR A 460 22.73 17.43 -2.92
N GLY A 461 24.01 17.35 -2.52
CA GLY A 461 24.58 18.15 -1.44
C GLY A 461 23.98 17.87 -0.05
N VAL A 462 23.34 16.71 0.15
CA VAL A 462 22.74 16.35 1.44
C VAL A 462 23.82 15.96 2.42
N ALA A 463 23.94 16.70 3.53
CA ALA A 463 24.92 16.37 4.56
C ALA A 463 24.60 14.98 5.20
N PRO A 464 25.60 14.15 5.55
CA PRO A 464 25.38 12.80 6.11
C PRO A 464 24.41 12.80 7.29
N GLY A 465 24.50 13.75 8.22
CA GLY A 465 23.61 13.87 9.38
C GLY A 465 22.16 14.24 9.04
N GLU A 466 21.88 14.65 7.79
CA GLU A 466 20.53 14.97 7.30
C GLU A 466 19.89 13.83 6.49
N ILE A 467 20.68 12.80 6.13
CA ILE A 467 20.18 11.66 5.37
C ILE A 467 19.16 10.88 6.20
N LYS A 468 17.95 10.78 5.68
CA LYS A 468 16.81 10.09 6.31
C LYS A 468 16.59 8.71 5.67
N LEU A 469 16.28 7.72 6.51
CA LEU A 469 15.82 6.42 6.02
C LEU A 469 14.38 6.49 5.50
N LYS A 470 13.48 7.11 6.28
CA LYS A 470 12.04 7.21 5.99
C LYS A 470 11.52 8.63 6.19
N ASN A 471 11.26 9.01 7.43
CA ASN A 471 10.63 10.26 7.87
C ASN A 471 11.58 11.13 8.70
N LEU A 472 11.07 12.25 9.20
CA LEU A 472 11.86 13.25 9.93
C LEU A 472 12.63 12.70 11.14
N GLY A 473 12.10 11.69 11.84
CA GLY A 473 12.74 11.06 13.00
C GLY A 473 13.71 9.92 12.66
N SER A 474 13.85 9.55 11.38
CA SER A 474 14.60 8.35 10.95
C SER A 474 15.91 8.71 10.27
N ARG A 475 16.81 9.39 10.97
CA ARG A 475 18.15 9.74 10.46
C ARG A 475 19.02 8.49 10.33
N LEU A 476 19.83 8.41 9.28
CA LEU A 476 20.77 7.31 9.06
C LEU A 476 22.01 7.45 9.95
N PHE A 477 22.45 8.69 10.18
CA PHE A 477 23.61 9.01 11.02
C PHE A 477 23.18 9.96 12.14
N ILE A 478 23.73 9.74 13.32
CA ILE A 478 23.47 10.59 14.51
C ILE A 478 24.50 11.72 14.65
N GLY A 479 25.61 11.67 13.92
CA GLY A 479 26.70 12.62 13.94
C GLY A 479 28.00 12.01 13.41
N GLU A 480 29.06 12.79 13.40
CA GLU A 480 30.41 12.32 13.08
C GLU A 480 31.15 11.83 14.34
N THR A 481 31.99 10.80 14.19
CA THR A 481 32.72 10.20 15.34
C THR A 481 33.62 11.23 16.01
N LYS A 482 34.15 12.23 15.27
CA LYS A 482 34.98 13.29 15.83
C LYS A 482 34.18 14.28 16.66
N ASP A 483 32.94 14.59 16.26
CA ASP A 483 32.05 15.50 16.99
C ASP A 483 31.57 14.88 18.30
N LEU A 484 31.41 13.56 18.33
CA LEU A 484 31.01 12.83 19.54
C LEU A 484 32.06 12.89 20.61
N ARG A 485 33.36 12.95 20.27
CA ARG A 485 34.49 13.10 21.23
C ARG A 485 34.56 14.49 21.86
N GLY A 486 34.13 15.54 21.14
CA GLY A 486 34.08 16.91 21.66
C GLY A 486 32.95 17.15 22.67
N ASN A 487 31.93 16.33 22.70
CA ASN A 487 30.78 16.43 23.62
C ASN A 487 30.96 15.64 24.92
N GLU A 488 31.96 14.79 25.04
CA GLU A 488 32.29 14.12 26.31
C GLU A 488 32.87 15.11 27.35
N GLU A 489 33.49 16.20 26.93
CA GLU A 489 33.94 17.28 27.83
C GLU A 489 32.81 18.22 28.27
N SER A 490 31.66 18.24 27.58
CA SER A 490 30.47 19.06 27.91
C SER A 490 29.30 18.24 28.46
N GLY A 491 29.57 17.22 29.23
CA GLY A 491 28.64 16.36 29.96
C GLY A 491 27.15 16.40 29.57
N ARG A 492 26.66 15.28 29.10
CA ARG A 492 25.28 14.86 28.86
C ARG A 492 24.80 14.86 27.39
N ILE A 493 25.02 13.74 26.72
CA ILE A 493 24.10 13.28 25.73
C ILE A 493 22.82 12.86 26.45
N SER A 494 21.80 13.69 26.43
CA SER A 494 20.46 13.26 26.87
C SER A 494 19.92 12.33 25.79
N VAL A 495 20.04 11.03 25.97
CA VAL A 495 19.28 10.03 25.25
C VAL A 495 17.85 10.15 25.76
N SER A 496 17.07 11.06 25.16
CA SER A 496 15.62 11.07 25.32
C SER A 496 15.10 9.76 24.72
N LYS A 497 14.44 9.01 25.55
CA LYS A 497 13.86 7.68 25.31
C LYS A 497 13.30 7.53 23.89
N CYS A 498 13.85 6.56 23.14
CA CYS A 498 13.22 5.98 21.96
C CYS A 498 11.89 5.31 22.29
#